data_f56f8ac0b5dbbc4eead66af080f5bb03
#
_entry.id   f56f8ac0b5dbbc4eead66af080f5bb03
#
_cell.length_a   1.000
_cell.length_b   1.000
_cell.length_c   1.000
_cell.angle_alpha   90.00
_cell.angle_beta   90.00
_cell.angle_gamma   90.00
#
_symmetry.space_group_name_H-M   'P 1'
#
loop_
_entity.id
_entity.type
_entity.pdbx_description
1 polymer ?
#
loop_
_entity_poly.entity_id
_entity_poly.type
_entity_poly.pdbx_seq_one_letter_code
_entity_poly.pdbx_strand_id
1 'polypeptide(L)'
;MIKSRAAVAFEAKKPLEIVEVDVAMPKAGEVLLRVVASGVCHTDAYTLSGADPEGIFPSILGHEGGAVVEAIGEGVTSVAVGDHVIPLYTPECGKCKFCLSGKTNLCQAIRATQGKGLMPDGTTRFSYKGQPIFHYMGTSTFSEYTVLPEISVAKIPKEAPLEKVCLLGCGVTTGIGAVINTAKVKAGDTVAIFGLGGIGLSAVIGAVKAKAGRIIAIDINPAKFEIAKQLGATDCVNPKDFDRPIQEVIVDMTDGGVDFSFECIGNVQLMRAALECCHKGWGESVIIGVAGAGQEIATRPFQLVTGRVWRGSAFGGVRGRSELPSYVEMAQTGEIPLDTFITHTMGLEDINKAFDLMHEGKSIRTVIHF
;
A
#
# COMPACT_ATOMS: atom_id res chain seq x y z
N MET A 1 -19.56 6.04 -23.48
CA MET A 1 -18.42 6.79 -22.88
C MET A 1 -18.97 7.77 -21.88
N ILE A 2 -18.26 7.97 -20.79
CA ILE A 2 -18.58 8.90 -19.70
C ILE A 2 -17.47 9.94 -19.66
N LYS A 3 -17.79 11.22 -19.43
CA LYS A 3 -16.80 12.24 -19.11
C LYS A 3 -16.43 12.13 -17.65
N SER A 4 -15.13 12.24 -17.36
CA SER A 4 -14.57 12.11 -16.02
C SER A 4 -13.45 13.13 -15.83
N ARG A 5 -13.50 13.87 -14.74
CA ARG A 5 -12.35 14.65 -14.31
C ARG A 5 -11.31 13.73 -13.73
N ALA A 6 -10.07 13.88 -14.16
CA ALA A 6 -8.97 13.05 -13.72
C ALA A 6 -7.67 13.85 -13.59
N ALA A 7 -6.82 13.45 -12.65
CA ALA A 7 -5.46 13.95 -12.53
C ALA A 7 -4.53 13.03 -13.34
N VAL A 8 -4.07 13.54 -14.48
CA VAL A 8 -3.26 12.79 -15.45
C VAL A 8 -1.79 13.14 -15.27
N ALA A 9 -0.96 12.12 -15.13
CA ALA A 9 0.48 12.22 -15.27
C ALA A 9 0.85 12.11 -16.76
N PHE A 10 1.07 13.23 -17.44
CA PHE A 10 1.46 13.23 -18.85
C PHE A 10 2.91 12.82 -19.05
N GLU A 11 3.79 13.24 -18.15
CA GLU A 11 5.23 12.97 -18.18
C GLU A 11 5.76 12.75 -16.76
N ALA A 12 6.84 11.98 -16.65
CA ALA A 12 7.58 11.87 -15.39
C ALA A 12 8.12 13.23 -14.92
N LYS A 13 8.17 13.44 -13.62
CA LYS A 13 8.70 14.66 -12.97
C LYS A 13 7.92 15.95 -13.28
N LYS A 14 6.72 15.83 -13.80
CA LYS A 14 5.82 16.97 -14.02
C LYS A 14 4.65 16.90 -13.05
N PRO A 15 4.07 18.05 -12.67
CA PRO A 15 2.82 18.07 -11.92
C PRO A 15 1.72 17.29 -12.65
N LEU A 16 0.80 16.70 -11.89
CA LEU A 16 -0.42 16.13 -12.46
C LEU A 16 -1.29 17.25 -13.04
N GLU A 17 -1.86 17.01 -14.21
CA GLU A 17 -2.80 17.94 -14.84
C GLU A 17 -4.24 17.43 -14.67
N ILE A 18 -5.12 18.30 -14.21
CA ILE A 18 -6.54 17.97 -14.08
C ILE A 18 -7.23 18.28 -15.40
N VAL A 19 -7.70 17.22 -16.04
CA VAL A 19 -8.36 17.30 -17.34
C VAL A 19 -9.64 16.46 -17.36
N GLU A 20 -10.54 16.77 -18.29
CA GLU A 20 -11.69 15.91 -18.58
C GLU A 20 -11.28 14.82 -19.58
N VAL A 21 -11.31 13.58 -19.17
CA VAL A 21 -11.02 12.40 -19.99
C VAL A 21 -12.31 11.68 -20.37
N ASP A 22 -12.25 10.92 -21.45
CA ASP A 22 -13.29 9.97 -21.84
C ASP A 22 -13.03 8.63 -21.20
N VAL A 23 -14.04 8.07 -20.50
CA VAL A 23 -14.02 6.72 -19.92
C VAL A 23 -14.97 5.82 -20.70
N ALA A 24 -14.45 4.72 -21.24
CA ALA A 24 -15.25 3.73 -21.95
C ALA A 24 -16.15 2.95 -20.99
N MET A 25 -17.29 2.47 -21.48
CA MET A 25 -18.13 1.55 -20.71
C MET A 25 -17.41 0.22 -20.49
N PRO A 26 -17.73 -0.49 -19.38
CA PRO A 26 -17.10 -1.77 -19.06
C PRO A 26 -17.46 -2.82 -20.10
N LYS A 27 -16.46 -3.60 -20.53
CA LYS A 27 -16.63 -4.79 -21.38
C LYS A 27 -16.95 -6.02 -20.52
N ALA A 28 -17.08 -7.17 -21.16
CA ALA A 28 -17.31 -8.43 -20.46
C ALA A 28 -16.25 -8.70 -19.37
N GLY A 29 -16.67 -9.03 -18.16
CA GLY A 29 -15.82 -9.26 -17.00
C GLY A 29 -15.23 -8.00 -16.37
N GLU A 30 -15.68 -6.80 -16.75
CA GLU A 30 -15.20 -5.51 -16.23
C GLU A 30 -16.28 -4.80 -15.42
N VAL A 31 -15.84 -3.90 -14.55
CA VAL A 31 -16.68 -3.09 -13.66
C VAL A 31 -16.32 -1.64 -13.81
N LEU A 32 -17.31 -0.78 -14.06
CA LEU A 32 -17.18 0.68 -13.99
C LEU A 32 -17.44 1.12 -12.56
N LEU A 33 -16.51 1.86 -11.98
CA LEU A 33 -16.59 2.40 -10.64
C LEU A 33 -16.67 3.92 -10.67
N ARG A 34 -17.54 4.47 -9.82
CA ARG A 34 -17.51 5.88 -9.45
C ARG A 34 -16.68 5.98 -8.15
N VAL A 35 -15.54 6.62 -8.25
CA VAL A 35 -14.62 6.84 -7.12
C VAL A 35 -15.21 7.93 -6.22
N VAL A 36 -15.23 7.68 -4.93
CA VAL A 36 -15.70 8.63 -3.90
C VAL A 36 -14.51 9.30 -3.22
N ALA A 37 -13.47 8.51 -2.97
CA ALA A 37 -12.24 9.01 -2.35
C ALA A 37 -11.04 8.16 -2.77
N SER A 38 -9.86 8.78 -2.73
CA SER A 38 -8.59 8.10 -3.00
C SER A 38 -7.47 8.61 -2.11
N GLY A 39 -6.75 7.71 -1.46
CA GLY A 39 -5.54 8.03 -0.71
C GLY A 39 -4.35 8.34 -1.63
N VAL A 40 -3.49 9.26 -1.20
CA VAL A 40 -2.21 9.56 -1.87
C VAL A 40 -1.09 8.78 -1.22
N CYS A 41 -0.36 8.01 -2.01
CA CYS A 41 0.66 7.07 -1.55
C CYS A 41 2.05 7.41 -2.11
N HIS A 42 3.10 7.03 -1.39
CA HIS A 42 4.48 7.16 -1.87
C HIS A 42 4.75 6.35 -3.15
N THR A 43 4.00 5.29 -3.41
CA THR A 43 4.10 4.52 -4.65
C THR A 43 3.69 5.35 -5.87
N ASP A 44 2.66 6.19 -5.73
CA ASP A 44 2.27 7.14 -6.80
C ASP A 44 3.40 8.16 -7.05
N ALA A 45 3.99 8.70 -5.97
CA ALA A 45 5.11 9.64 -6.08
C ALA A 45 6.37 8.98 -6.69
N TYR A 46 6.64 7.74 -6.34
CA TYR A 46 7.75 6.96 -6.90
C TYR A 46 7.60 6.82 -8.42
N THR A 47 6.40 6.47 -8.90
CA THR A 47 6.12 6.41 -10.33
C THR A 47 6.21 7.78 -10.98
N LEU A 48 5.57 8.82 -10.40
CA LEU A 48 5.62 10.19 -10.91
C LEU A 48 7.04 10.74 -10.99
N SER A 49 7.93 10.34 -10.08
CA SER A 49 9.35 10.72 -10.10
C SER A 49 10.15 10.17 -11.29
N GLY A 50 9.60 9.18 -12.01
CA GLY A 50 10.28 8.47 -13.09
C GLY A 50 11.29 7.42 -12.61
N ALA A 51 11.33 7.11 -11.31
CA ALA A 51 12.21 6.08 -10.75
C ALA A 51 11.62 4.66 -10.87
N ASP A 52 10.32 4.55 -11.17
CA ASP A 52 9.63 3.30 -11.37
C ASP A 52 9.89 2.75 -12.78
N PRO A 53 10.53 1.57 -12.92
CA PRO A 53 10.81 0.99 -14.23
C PRO A 53 9.54 0.51 -14.96
N GLU A 54 8.43 0.33 -14.22
CA GLU A 54 7.12 -0.02 -14.79
C GLU A 54 6.23 1.22 -15.01
N GLY A 55 6.74 2.44 -14.70
CA GLY A 55 6.01 3.69 -14.88
C GLY A 55 5.76 3.98 -16.37
N ILE A 56 4.50 4.17 -16.72
CA ILE A 56 4.06 4.46 -18.09
C ILE A 56 3.32 5.80 -18.11
N PHE A 57 3.58 6.60 -19.14
CA PHE A 57 2.97 7.92 -19.34
C PHE A 57 2.43 8.03 -20.77
N PRO A 58 1.31 8.76 -21.02
CA PRO A 58 0.45 9.37 -19.99
C PRO A 58 -0.40 8.34 -19.25
N SER A 59 -0.60 8.52 -17.95
CA SER A 59 -1.42 7.63 -17.12
C SER A 59 -2.20 8.38 -16.04
N ILE A 60 -3.29 7.76 -15.57
CA ILE A 60 -4.00 8.20 -14.37
C ILE A 60 -3.49 7.36 -13.20
N LEU A 61 -2.82 8.02 -12.23
CA LEU A 61 -2.29 7.36 -11.03
C LEU A 61 -3.41 7.07 -10.00
N GLY A 62 -3.01 6.71 -8.78
CA GLY A 62 -3.92 6.39 -7.67
C GLY A 62 -4.29 4.91 -7.60
N HIS A 63 -4.21 4.35 -6.40
CA HIS A 63 -4.47 2.93 -6.15
C HIS A 63 -5.07 2.64 -4.76
N GLU A 64 -5.38 3.68 -3.97
CA GLU A 64 -6.04 3.57 -2.67
C GLU A 64 -7.47 4.12 -2.77
N GLY A 65 -8.36 3.46 -3.50
CA GLY A 65 -9.70 3.95 -3.80
C GLY A 65 -10.80 3.39 -2.89
N GLY A 66 -11.80 4.23 -2.61
CA GLY A 66 -13.12 3.83 -2.13
C GLY A 66 -14.16 4.22 -3.17
N ALA A 67 -14.97 3.26 -3.66
CA ALA A 67 -15.82 3.50 -4.83
C ALA A 67 -17.17 2.80 -4.73
N VAL A 68 -18.08 3.22 -5.61
CA VAL A 68 -19.40 2.61 -5.83
C VAL A 68 -19.43 2.02 -7.24
N VAL A 69 -19.98 0.82 -7.37
CA VAL A 69 -20.21 0.20 -8.69
C VAL A 69 -21.28 0.95 -9.45
N GLU A 70 -20.93 1.51 -10.60
CA GLU A 70 -21.81 2.29 -11.45
C GLU A 70 -22.42 1.47 -12.61
N ALA A 71 -21.61 0.58 -13.20
CA ALA A 71 -22.04 -0.35 -14.23
C ALA A 71 -21.17 -1.62 -14.21
N ILE A 72 -21.74 -2.71 -14.71
CA ILE A 72 -21.06 -4.00 -14.84
C ILE A 72 -21.13 -4.49 -16.29
N GLY A 73 -20.04 -5.11 -16.75
CA GLY A 73 -19.99 -5.80 -18.04
C GLY A 73 -20.63 -7.20 -17.98
N GLU A 74 -20.83 -7.79 -19.14
CA GLU A 74 -21.35 -9.14 -19.26
C GLU A 74 -20.49 -10.14 -18.47
N GLY A 75 -21.13 -11.10 -17.78
CA GLY A 75 -20.46 -12.16 -17.03
C GLY A 75 -19.94 -11.76 -15.65
N VAL A 76 -20.05 -10.50 -15.22
CA VAL A 76 -19.74 -10.07 -13.85
C VAL A 76 -20.79 -10.61 -12.89
N THR A 77 -20.36 -11.27 -11.83
CA THR A 77 -21.25 -11.95 -10.87
C THR A 77 -20.96 -11.65 -9.40
N SER A 78 -19.76 -11.15 -9.07
CA SER A 78 -19.36 -10.95 -7.68
C SER A 78 -19.77 -9.58 -7.10
N VAL A 79 -20.19 -8.64 -7.95
CA VAL A 79 -20.67 -7.32 -7.57
C VAL A 79 -21.88 -6.92 -8.41
N ALA A 80 -22.67 -5.98 -7.89
CA ALA A 80 -23.83 -5.38 -8.54
C ALA A 80 -23.75 -3.86 -8.49
N VAL A 81 -24.49 -3.18 -9.37
CA VAL A 81 -24.63 -1.72 -9.36
C VAL A 81 -25.10 -1.26 -7.97
N GLY A 82 -24.44 -0.22 -7.45
CA GLY A 82 -24.68 0.34 -6.11
C GLY A 82 -23.93 -0.38 -4.98
N ASP A 83 -23.14 -1.43 -5.25
CA ASP A 83 -22.26 -2.02 -4.25
C ASP A 83 -21.08 -1.08 -3.93
N HIS A 84 -20.70 -1.01 -2.65
CA HIS A 84 -19.47 -0.36 -2.19
C HIS A 84 -18.29 -1.31 -2.37
N VAL A 85 -17.19 -0.78 -2.85
CA VAL A 85 -16.01 -1.58 -3.21
C VAL A 85 -14.70 -0.84 -2.96
N ILE A 86 -13.64 -1.61 -2.78
CA ILE A 86 -12.26 -1.13 -2.81
C ILE A 86 -11.59 -1.70 -4.07
N PRO A 87 -11.09 -0.85 -4.98
CA PRO A 87 -10.23 -1.26 -6.09
C PRO A 87 -8.93 -1.88 -5.58
N LEU A 88 -8.48 -2.96 -6.22
CA LEU A 88 -7.30 -3.71 -5.82
C LEU A 88 -6.26 -3.74 -6.94
N TYR A 89 -5.06 -3.25 -6.67
CA TYR A 89 -3.91 -3.45 -7.54
C TYR A 89 -3.36 -4.89 -7.47
N THR A 90 -3.78 -5.66 -6.48
CA THR A 90 -3.51 -7.08 -6.34
C THR A 90 -4.79 -7.87 -6.68
N PRO A 91 -4.99 -8.30 -7.94
CA PRO A 91 -6.17 -9.08 -8.31
C PRO A 91 -6.20 -10.43 -7.60
N GLU A 92 -7.41 -11.03 -7.50
CA GLU A 92 -7.60 -12.37 -6.94
C GLU A 92 -8.54 -13.18 -7.85
N CYS A 93 -7.95 -13.97 -8.76
CA CYS A 93 -8.73 -14.77 -9.71
C CYS A 93 -9.24 -16.10 -9.15
N GLY A 94 -8.72 -16.55 -8.01
CA GLY A 94 -9.09 -17.81 -7.34
C GLY A 94 -8.59 -19.09 -8.02
N LYS A 95 -8.00 -19.05 -9.23
CA LYS A 95 -7.67 -20.25 -10.03
C LYS A 95 -6.21 -20.36 -10.50
N CYS A 96 -5.41 -19.29 -10.45
CA CYS A 96 -3.99 -19.42 -10.81
C CYS A 96 -3.22 -20.09 -9.66
N LYS A 97 -2.00 -20.57 -9.95
CA LYS A 97 -1.20 -21.29 -8.97
C LYS A 97 -0.94 -20.46 -7.69
N PHE A 98 -0.81 -19.14 -7.79
CA PHE A 98 -0.61 -18.25 -6.65
C PHE A 98 -1.88 -18.16 -5.78
N CYS A 99 -3.05 -17.99 -6.40
CA CYS A 99 -4.30 -18.00 -5.66
C CYS A 99 -4.55 -19.36 -4.98
N LEU A 100 -4.32 -20.46 -5.68
CA LEU A 100 -4.47 -21.81 -5.13
C LEU A 100 -3.50 -22.13 -4.00
N SER A 101 -2.32 -21.47 -3.96
CA SER A 101 -1.36 -21.59 -2.86
C SER A 101 -1.69 -20.68 -1.65
N GLY A 102 -2.79 -19.93 -1.70
CA GLY A 102 -3.18 -18.94 -0.68
C GLY A 102 -2.44 -17.60 -0.78
N LYS A 103 -1.58 -17.41 -1.78
CA LYS A 103 -0.85 -16.15 -2.04
C LYS A 103 -1.54 -15.33 -3.14
N THR A 104 -2.80 -14.99 -2.92
CA THR A 104 -3.62 -14.28 -3.90
C THR A 104 -3.10 -12.88 -4.20
N ASN A 105 -2.44 -12.25 -3.23
CA ASN A 105 -1.73 -10.97 -3.40
C ASN A 105 -0.66 -10.99 -4.50
N LEU A 106 -0.28 -12.17 -4.99
CA LEU A 106 0.66 -12.38 -6.10
C LEU A 106 -0.02 -13.00 -7.34
N CYS A 107 -1.34 -12.85 -7.47
CA CYS A 107 -2.11 -13.34 -8.60
C CYS A 107 -1.52 -12.86 -9.94
N GLN A 108 -1.41 -13.78 -10.90
CA GLN A 108 -0.80 -13.51 -12.20
C GLN A 108 -1.82 -13.38 -13.35
N ALA A 109 -3.12 -13.45 -13.06
CA ALA A 109 -4.16 -13.55 -14.10
C ALA A 109 -4.15 -12.42 -15.13
N ILE A 110 -3.82 -11.20 -14.70
CA ILE A 110 -3.79 -10.01 -15.57
C ILE A 110 -2.42 -9.31 -15.57
N ARG A 111 -1.40 -9.88 -14.92
CA ARG A 111 -0.10 -9.21 -14.72
C ARG A 111 0.57 -8.81 -16.04
N ALA A 112 0.42 -9.62 -17.10
CA ALA A 112 1.03 -9.36 -18.41
C ALA A 112 0.54 -8.06 -19.08
N THR A 113 -0.69 -7.63 -18.81
CA THR A 113 -1.28 -6.39 -19.35
C THR A 113 -1.30 -5.28 -18.30
N GLN A 114 -1.53 -5.61 -17.04
CA GLN A 114 -1.54 -4.66 -15.93
C GLN A 114 -0.24 -3.85 -15.81
N GLY A 115 0.92 -4.50 -15.91
CA GLY A 115 2.23 -3.84 -15.90
C GLY A 115 2.51 -2.98 -17.14
N LYS A 116 1.65 -3.05 -18.16
CA LYS A 116 1.71 -2.22 -19.37
C LYS A 116 0.63 -1.12 -19.37
N GLY A 117 -0.06 -0.92 -18.25
CA GLY A 117 -1.14 0.04 -18.15
C GLY A 117 -2.37 -0.30 -18.97
N LEU A 118 -2.60 -1.59 -19.25
CA LEU A 118 -3.67 -2.05 -20.14
C LEU A 118 -4.61 -3.01 -19.42
N MET A 119 -5.86 -3.04 -19.90
CA MET A 119 -6.85 -4.03 -19.52
C MET A 119 -6.48 -5.41 -20.10
N PRO A 120 -7.11 -6.52 -19.63
CA PRO A 120 -6.79 -7.87 -20.10
C PRO A 120 -6.88 -8.07 -21.62
N ASP A 121 -7.70 -7.28 -22.31
CA ASP A 121 -7.84 -7.31 -23.77
C ASP A 121 -6.75 -6.52 -24.53
N GLY A 122 -5.75 -5.98 -23.82
CA GLY A 122 -4.65 -5.22 -24.40
C GLY A 122 -4.99 -3.78 -24.81
N THR A 123 -6.15 -3.25 -24.36
CA THR A 123 -6.57 -1.86 -24.62
C THR A 123 -6.72 -1.09 -23.31
N THR A 124 -6.85 0.24 -23.40
CA THR A 124 -7.20 1.10 -22.24
C THR A 124 -8.69 1.43 -22.25
N ARG A 125 -9.20 1.90 -21.12
CA ARG A 125 -10.57 2.45 -20.99
C ARG A 125 -10.57 3.98 -20.88
N PHE A 126 -9.40 4.61 -20.90
CA PHE A 126 -9.27 6.06 -20.83
C PHE A 126 -8.73 6.63 -22.14
N SER A 127 -9.24 7.80 -22.52
CA SER A 127 -8.66 8.59 -23.61
C SER A 127 -8.78 10.09 -23.34
N TYR A 128 -7.85 10.87 -23.88
CA TYR A 128 -7.85 12.33 -23.84
C TYR A 128 -7.58 12.87 -25.23
N LYS A 129 -8.51 13.67 -25.76
CA LYS A 129 -8.43 14.20 -27.14
C LYS A 129 -8.18 13.13 -28.19
N GLY A 130 -8.82 11.97 -28.01
CA GLY A 130 -8.68 10.81 -28.90
C GLY A 130 -7.39 10.00 -28.75
N GLN A 131 -6.49 10.37 -27.83
CA GLN A 131 -5.27 9.61 -27.52
C GLN A 131 -5.47 8.73 -26.28
N PRO A 132 -4.90 7.52 -26.25
CA PRO A 132 -5.02 6.63 -25.12
C PRO A 132 -4.32 7.19 -23.88
N ILE A 133 -4.94 7.02 -22.71
CA ILE A 133 -4.33 7.24 -21.40
C ILE A 133 -4.23 5.86 -20.73
N PHE A 134 -3.09 5.52 -20.15
CA PHE A 134 -2.85 4.22 -19.55
C PHE A 134 -3.43 4.10 -18.14
N HIS A 135 -3.78 2.89 -17.77
CA HIS A 135 -4.12 2.55 -16.39
C HIS A 135 -2.86 2.49 -15.53
N TYR A 136 -2.99 2.88 -14.27
CA TYR A 136 -1.95 2.70 -13.27
C TYR A 136 -2.30 1.58 -12.32
N MET A 137 -1.44 0.57 -12.25
CA MET A 137 -1.62 -0.62 -11.40
C MET A 137 -2.98 -1.32 -11.59
N GLY A 138 -3.67 -1.08 -12.71
CA GLY A 138 -5.01 -1.60 -12.99
C GLY A 138 -6.12 -0.98 -12.15
N THR A 139 -5.90 0.16 -11.49
CA THR A 139 -6.84 0.83 -10.58
C THR A 139 -7.19 2.25 -10.98
N SER A 140 -6.19 3.14 -11.18
CA SER A 140 -6.36 4.53 -11.65
C SER A 140 -7.40 5.33 -10.86
N THR A 141 -7.21 5.46 -9.54
CA THR A 141 -8.22 6.06 -8.66
C THR A 141 -8.15 7.59 -8.54
N PHE A 142 -7.20 8.27 -9.21
CA PHE A 142 -7.20 9.73 -9.30
C PHE A 142 -8.09 10.25 -10.45
N SER A 143 -9.28 9.66 -10.52
CA SER A 143 -10.32 9.97 -11.51
C SER A 143 -11.68 9.75 -10.90
N GLU A 144 -12.69 10.56 -11.26
CA GLU A 144 -14.06 10.37 -10.79
C GLU A 144 -14.64 9.00 -11.19
N TYR A 145 -14.19 8.46 -12.33
CA TYR A 145 -14.59 7.13 -12.80
C TYR A 145 -13.38 6.30 -13.22
N THR A 146 -13.44 5.00 -12.95
CA THR A 146 -12.41 4.04 -13.41
C THR A 146 -13.06 2.71 -13.79
N VAL A 147 -12.39 1.95 -14.66
CA VAL A 147 -12.85 0.60 -15.08
C VAL A 147 -11.78 -0.42 -14.73
N LEU A 148 -12.19 -1.50 -14.08
CA LEU A 148 -11.29 -2.59 -13.68
C LEU A 148 -11.87 -3.95 -14.05
N PRO A 149 -11.02 -5.00 -14.16
CA PRO A 149 -11.50 -6.37 -14.17
C PRO A 149 -12.20 -6.72 -12.84
N GLU A 150 -13.27 -7.50 -12.89
CA GLU A 150 -14.02 -7.97 -11.71
C GLU A 150 -13.10 -8.56 -10.61
N ILE A 151 -12.05 -9.28 -11.02
CA ILE A 151 -11.09 -9.91 -10.10
C ILE A 151 -10.22 -8.90 -9.32
N SER A 152 -10.26 -7.63 -9.69
CA SER A 152 -9.56 -6.52 -9.04
C SER A 152 -10.48 -5.66 -8.17
N VAL A 153 -11.65 -6.18 -7.78
CA VAL A 153 -12.64 -5.42 -6.99
C VAL A 153 -13.00 -6.22 -5.74
N ALA A 154 -12.80 -5.62 -4.57
CA ALA A 154 -13.26 -6.16 -3.29
C ALA A 154 -14.58 -5.52 -2.88
N LYS A 155 -15.65 -6.31 -2.78
CA LYS A 155 -16.94 -5.86 -2.25
C LYS A 155 -16.85 -5.70 -0.74
N ILE A 156 -17.37 -4.58 -0.23
CA ILE A 156 -17.35 -4.23 1.20
C ILE A 156 -18.78 -3.87 1.67
N PRO A 157 -19.02 -3.81 3.00
CA PRO A 157 -20.30 -3.35 3.52
C PRO A 157 -20.67 -1.95 3.02
N LYS A 158 -21.96 -1.74 2.68
CA LYS A 158 -22.46 -0.44 2.17
C LYS A 158 -22.37 0.69 3.20
N GLU A 159 -22.33 0.36 4.46
CA GLU A 159 -22.23 1.30 5.58
C GLU A 159 -20.78 1.77 5.82
N ALA A 160 -19.80 1.16 5.14
CA ALA A 160 -18.42 1.52 5.30
C ALA A 160 -18.16 2.94 4.73
N PRO A 161 -17.52 3.83 5.52
CA PRO A 161 -17.20 5.19 5.09
C PRO A 161 -16.09 5.15 4.03
N LEU A 162 -16.46 5.28 2.75
CA LEU A 162 -15.55 5.13 1.61
C LEU A 162 -14.36 6.09 1.67
N GLU A 163 -14.55 7.28 2.22
CA GLU A 163 -13.51 8.29 2.43
C GLU A 163 -12.44 7.90 3.46
N LYS A 164 -12.68 6.85 4.25
CA LYS A 164 -11.71 6.31 5.21
C LYS A 164 -11.19 4.96 4.77
N VAL A 165 -12.09 4.06 4.39
CA VAL A 165 -11.72 2.67 4.04
C VAL A 165 -10.95 2.57 2.74
N CYS A 166 -10.90 3.61 1.91
CA CYS A 166 -10.04 3.69 0.73
C CYS A 166 -8.56 3.40 1.09
N LEU A 167 -8.09 3.81 2.27
CA LEU A 167 -6.73 3.55 2.75
C LEU A 167 -6.40 2.07 2.96
N LEU A 168 -7.43 1.21 3.04
CA LEU A 168 -7.25 -0.25 3.11
C LEU A 168 -6.87 -0.86 1.75
N GLY A 169 -6.97 -0.09 0.67
CA GLY A 169 -6.55 -0.53 -0.66
C GLY A 169 -5.04 -0.79 -0.80
N CYS A 170 -4.21 -0.23 0.09
CA CYS A 170 -2.75 -0.39 0.03
C CYS A 170 -2.08 -0.36 1.41
N GLY A 171 -1.65 0.83 1.86
CA GLY A 171 -0.66 0.99 2.92
C GLY A 171 -1.07 0.42 4.28
N VAL A 172 -2.31 0.66 4.71
CA VAL A 172 -2.79 0.19 6.02
C VAL A 172 -2.85 -1.34 6.06
N THR A 173 -3.44 -1.95 5.06
CA THR A 173 -3.52 -3.41 4.93
C THR A 173 -2.14 -4.03 4.81
N THR A 174 -1.23 -3.39 4.05
CA THR A 174 0.14 -3.86 3.88
C THR A 174 0.89 -3.95 5.20
N GLY A 175 0.85 -2.91 6.03
CA GLY A 175 1.57 -2.89 7.31
C GLY A 175 1.04 -3.91 8.29
N ILE A 176 -0.28 -3.95 8.50
CA ILE A 176 -0.92 -4.93 9.42
C ILE A 176 -0.67 -6.36 8.94
N GLY A 177 -0.89 -6.63 7.66
CA GLY A 177 -0.73 -7.97 7.08
C GLY A 177 0.72 -8.46 7.08
N ALA A 178 1.70 -7.56 6.92
CA ALA A 178 3.11 -7.94 7.00
C ALA A 178 3.46 -8.54 8.37
N VAL A 179 2.88 -8.01 9.43
CA VAL A 179 3.07 -8.52 10.80
C VAL A 179 2.32 -9.83 11.01
N ILE A 180 1.02 -9.86 10.66
CA ILE A 180 0.12 -10.97 11.00
C ILE A 180 0.27 -12.14 10.03
N ASN A 181 0.28 -11.87 8.72
CA ASN A 181 0.23 -12.92 7.69
C ASN A 181 1.62 -13.33 7.19
N THR A 182 2.52 -12.35 6.97
CA THR A 182 3.86 -12.63 6.43
C THR A 182 4.81 -13.12 7.52
N ALA A 183 5.06 -12.31 8.54
CA ALA A 183 5.96 -12.63 9.64
C ALA A 183 5.34 -13.60 10.65
N LYS A 184 4.02 -13.52 10.83
CA LYS A 184 3.28 -14.33 11.82
C LYS A 184 3.78 -14.11 13.24
N VAL A 185 3.97 -12.84 13.59
CA VAL A 185 4.37 -12.41 14.93
C VAL A 185 3.43 -13.00 15.97
N LYS A 186 3.97 -13.44 17.09
CA LYS A 186 3.24 -14.10 18.19
C LYS A 186 3.24 -13.23 19.43
N ALA A 187 2.37 -13.59 20.36
CA ALA A 187 2.33 -12.96 21.67
C ALA A 187 3.69 -13.10 22.39
N GLY A 188 4.20 -11.99 22.89
CA GLY A 188 5.48 -11.91 23.58
C GLY A 188 6.69 -11.60 22.70
N ASP A 189 6.59 -11.73 21.36
CA ASP A 189 7.71 -11.42 20.46
C ASP A 189 8.12 -9.93 20.54
N THR A 190 9.38 -9.67 20.26
CA THR A 190 9.96 -8.33 20.18
C THR A 190 10.05 -7.90 18.73
N VAL A 191 9.54 -6.70 18.43
CA VAL A 191 9.40 -6.18 17.07
C VAL A 191 10.10 -4.82 16.92
N ALA A 192 10.87 -4.62 15.86
CA ALA A 192 11.44 -3.34 15.45
C ALA A 192 10.83 -2.87 14.12
N ILE A 193 10.35 -1.63 14.05
CA ILE A 193 9.68 -1.07 12.87
C ILE A 193 10.46 0.16 12.41
N PHE A 194 11.07 0.09 11.23
CA PHE A 194 11.86 1.15 10.61
C PHE A 194 11.01 1.98 9.68
N GLY A 195 10.80 3.25 10.05
CA GLY A 195 9.95 4.21 9.35
C GLY A 195 8.51 4.24 9.87
N LEU A 196 8.06 5.41 10.31
CA LEU A 196 6.73 5.65 10.86
C LEU A 196 5.85 6.47 9.90
N GLY A 197 5.85 6.06 8.63
CA GLY A 197 4.83 6.45 7.65
C GLY A 197 3.57 5.60 7.82
N GLY A 198 2.64 5.72 6.89
CA GLY A 198 1.38 4.96 6.95
C GLY A 198 1.57 3.45 7.08
N ILE A 199 2.57 2.86 6.39
CA ILE A 199 2.88 1.42 6.47
C ILE A 199 3.45 1.08 7.85
N GLY A 200 4.44 1.84 8.35
CA GLY A 200 5.07 1.55 9.64
C GLY A 200 4.11 1.71 10.82
N LEU A 201 3.28 2.76 10.82
CA LEU A 201 2.24 2.94 11.84
C LEU A 201 1.20 1.80 11.79
N SER A 202 0.88 1.31 10.59
CA SER A 202 0.00 0.14 10.42
C SER A 202 0.67 -1.14 10.92
N ALA A 203 1.99 -1.28 10.75
CA ALA A 203 2.75 -2.40 11.32
C ALA A 203 2.75 -2.35 12.86
N VAL A 204 2.76 -1.16 13.48
CA VAL A 204 2.56 -1.01 14.94
C VAL A 204 1.21 -1.60 15.35
N ILE A 205 0.11 -1.24 14.65
CA ILE A 205 -1.22 -1.81 14.92
C ILE A 205 -1.20 -3.34 14.76
N GLY A 206 -0.57 -3.84 13.70
CA GLY A 206 -0.40 -5.28 13.48
C GLY A 206 0.33 -5.98 14.65
N ALA A 207 1.40 -5.37 15.17
CA ALA A 207 2.17 -5.89 16.29
C ALA A 207 1.36 -5.89 17.60
N VAL A 208 0.57 -4.86 17.84
CA VAL A 208 -0.37 -4.80 18.98
C VAL A 208 -1.42 -5.91 18.87
N LYS A 209 -2.03 -6.10 17.69
CA LYS A 209 -3.00 -7.17 17.43
C LYS A 209 -2.39 -8.57 17.61
N ALA A 210 -1.13 -8.75 17.23
CA ALA A 210 -0.37 -9.98 17.46
C ALA A 210 0.03 -10.16 18.92
N LYS A 211 -0.23 -9.18 19.78
CA LYS A 211 0.16 -9.14 21.20
C LYS A 211 1.69 -9.23 21.39
N ALA A 212 2.44 -8.57 20.52
CA ALA A 212 3.89 -8.45 20.68
C ALA A 212 4.23 -7.90 22.07
N GLY A 213 5.27 -8.44 22.69
CA GLY A 213 5.69 -8.06 24.04
C GLY A 213 6.41 -6.71 24.07
N ARG A 214 7.12 -6.38 22.98
CA ARG A 214 7.83 -5.11 22.84
C ARG A 214 7.77 -4.63 21.38
N ILE A 215 7.44 -3.36 21.18
CA ILE A 215 7.27 -2.75 19.86
C ILE A 215 8.14 -1.49 19.79
N ILE A 216 9.26 -1.58 19.09
CA ILE A 216 10.25 -0.51 18.96
C ILE A 216 10.01 0.23 17.65
N ALA A 217 9.53 1.45 17.73
CA ALA A 217 9.24 2.33 16.61
C ALA A 217 10.44 3.23 16.29
N ILE A 218 10.98 3.18 15.07
CA ILE A 218 12.21 3.84 14.68
C ILE A 218 11.92 4.83 13.55
N ASP A 219 12.23 6.13 13.77
CA ASP A 219 12.12 7.18 12.75
C ASP A 219 13.08 8.31 13.06
N ILE A 220 13.53 9.04 12.02
CA ILE A 220 14.37 10.23 12.15
C ILE A 220 13.55 11.50 12.49
N ASN A 221 12.23 11.44 12.39
CA ASN A 221 11.31 12.53 12.71
C ASN A 221 10.58 12.23 14.03
N PRO A 222 10.99 12.87 15.14
CA PRO A 222 10.40 12.62 16.46
C PRO A 222 8.93 13.07 16.57
N ALA A 223 8.44 13.92 15.65
CA ALA A 223 7.03 14.32 15.63
C ALA A 223 6.08 13.15 15.40
N LYS A 224 6.56 12.01 14.86
CA LYS A 224 5.78 10.80 14.65
C LYS A 224 5.71 9.88 15.87
N PHE A 225 6.50 10.15 16.91
CA PHE A 225 6.58 9.25 18.07
C PHE A 225 5.32 9.27 18.92
N GLU A 226 4.68 10.42 19.04
CA GLU A 226 3.45 10.55 19.80
C GLU A 226 2.35 9.64 19.21
N ILE A 227 2.14 9.70 17.90
CA ILE A 227 1.16 8.85 17.23
C ILE A 227 1.54 7.37 17.31
N ALA A 228 2.84 7.02 17.18
CA ALA A 228 3.28 5.63 17.32
C ALA A 228 2.98 5.08 18.71
N LYS A 229 3.19 5.87 19.78
CA LYS A 229 2.84 5.50 21.16
C LYS A 229 1.34 5.35 21.36
N GLN A 230 0.54 6.26 20.80
CA GLN A 230 -0.93 6.17 20.85
C GLN A 230 -1.43 4.90 20.17
N LEU A 231 -0.76 4.44 19.11
CA LEU A 231 -1.07 3.19 18.42
C LEU A 231 -0.50 1.95 19.12
N GLY A 232 0.31 2.10 20.17
CA GLY A 232 0.78 1.02 21.02
C GLY A 232 2.27 0.68 20.92
N ALA A 233 3.10 1.54 20.30
CA ALA A 233 4.56 1.37 20.37
C ALA A 233 5.04 1.51 21.82
N THR A 234 5.87 0.57 22.27
CA THR A 234 6.43 0.58 23.65
C THR A 234 7.64 1.49 23.75
N ASP A 235 8.43 1.56 22.70
CA ASP A 235 9.66 2.35 22.62
C ASP A 235 9.68 3.16 21.33
N CYS A 236 10.28 4.36 21.38
CA CYS A 236 10.53 5.17 20.20
C CYS A 236 12.01 5.54 20.16
N VAL A 237 12.65 5.34 19.01
CA VAL A 237 14.09 5.52 18.84
C VAL A 237 14.37 6.40 17.64
N ASN A 238 15.09 7.51 17.86
CA ASN A 238 15.62 8.32 16.77
C ASN A 238 17.08 7.92 16.51
N PRO A 239 17.41 7.38 15.33
CA PRO A 239 18.79 7.01 14.99
C PRO A 239 19.79 8.16 15.11
N LYS A 240 19.35 9.42 14.98
CA LYS A 240 20.19 10.61 15.09
C LYS A 240 20.65 10.92 16.51
N ASP A 241 20.07 10.30 17.51
CA ASP A 241 20.43 10.49 18.91
C ASP A 241 21.64 9.64 19.34
N PHE A 242 22.21 8.84 18.41
CA PHE A 242 23.29 7.90 18.68
C PHE A 242 24.45 8.08 17.69
N ASP A 243 25.68 8.01 18.20
CA ASP A 243 26.93 8.05 17.42
C ASP A 243 27.36 6.69 16.85
N ARG A 244 26.45 5.71 16.83
CA ARG A 244 26.71 4.36 16.34
C ARG A 244 25.55 3.83 15.48
N PRO A 245 25.77 2.76 14.70
CA PRO A 245 24.73 2.17 13.83
C PRO A 245 23.48 1.78 14.62
N ILE A 246 22.30 2.09 14.06
CA ILE A 246 21.02 1.86 14.73
C ILE A 246 20.79 0.38 15.08
N GLN A 247 21.25 -0.55 14.24
CA GLN A 247 21.11 -1.99 14.51
C GLN A 247 21.84 -2.41 15.80
N GLU A 248 22.97 -1.79 16.11
CA GLU A 248 23.73 -2.08 17.34
C GLU A 248 22.98 -1.55 18.57
N VAL A 249 22.35 -0.37 18.44
CA VAL A 249 21.51 0.21 19.49
C VAL A 249 20.33 -0.74 19.80
N ILE A 250 19.65 -1.23 18.77
CA ILE A 250 18.51 -2.13 18.94
C ILE A 250 18.94 -3.48 19.54
N VAL A 251 20.08 -4.04 19.11
CA VAL A 251 20.64 -5.27 19.68
C VAL A 251 20.89 -5.14 21.18
N ASP A 252 21.49 -4.03 21.60
CA ASP A 252 21.77 -3.78 23.04
C ASP A 252 20.48 -3.54 23.85
N MET A 253 19.48 -2.90 23.25
CA MET A 253 18.18 -2.66 23.89
C MET A 253 17.39 -3.95 24.11
N THR A 254 17.70 -5.01 23.37
CA THR A 254 16.89 -6.23 23.28
C THR A 254 17.63 -7.51 23.65
N ASP A 255 18.76 -7.38 24.33
CA ASP A 255 19.59 -8.51 24.77
C ASP A 255 19.92 -9.50 23.64
N GLY A 256 20.42 -8.98 22.53
CA GLY A 256 20.89 -9.79 21.40
C GLY A 256 20.11 -9.66 20.10
N GLY A 257 19.07 -8.85 20.07
CA GLY A 257 18.31 -8.52 18.89
C GLY A 257 16.80 -8.77 19.02
N VAL A 258 16.05 -8.33 18.02
CA VAL A 258 14.59 -8.53 17.96
C VAL A 258 14.22 -9.85 17.28
N ASP A 259 13.02 -10.39 17.57
CA ASP A 259 12.47 -11.54 16.85
C ASP A 259 12.11 -11.19 15.42
N PHE A 260 11.50 -10.00 15.23
CA PHE A 260 11.09 -9.51 13.91
C PHE A 260 11.48 -8.05 13.71
N SER A 261 11.89 -7.72 12.49
CA SER A 261 12.02 -6.33 12.06
C SER A 261 11.24 -6.07 10.78
N PHE A 262 10.74 -4.85 10.62
CA PHE A 262 9.96 -4.43 9.45
C PHE A 262 10.59 -3.16 8.85
N GLU A 263 11.05 -3.26 7.60
CA GLU A 263 11.54 -2.10 6.87
C GLU A 263 10.41 -1.50 6.02
N CYS A 264 9.99 -0.27 6.34
CA CYS A 264 8.81 0.39 5.81
C CYS A 264 9.13 1.67 5.02
N ILE A 265 10.40 1.87 4.60
CA ILE A 265 10.88 3.10 3.96
C ILE A 265 11.25 2.87 2.50
N GLY A 266 11.90 1.74 2.20
CA GLY A 266 12.49 1.46 0.89
C GLY A 266 13.97 1.89 0.79
N ASN A 267 14.71 1.88 1.90
CA ASN A 267 16.12 2.24 1.92
C ASN A 267 16.98 0.99 2.10
N VAL A 268 17.84 0.69 1.11
CA VAL A 268 18.66 -0.54 1.12
C VAL A 268 19.64 -0.64 2.31
N GLN A 269 20.11 0.49 2.83
CA GLN A 269 20.96 0.50 4.03
C GLN A 269 20.15 0.19 5.28
N LEU A 270 18.91 0.68 5.36
CA LEU A 270 18.00 0.36 6.45
C LEU A 270 17.47 -1.07 6.34
N MET A 271 17.27 -1.61 5.14
CA MET A 271 16.96 -3.05 4.96
C MET A 271 18.06 -3.92 5.56
N ARG A 272 19.33 -3.55 5.36
CA ARG A 272 20.46 -4.23 6.00
C ARG A 272 20.44 -4.07 7.52
N ALA A 273 20.27 -2.85 8.02
CA ALA A 273 20.22 -2.57 9.46
C ALA A 273 19.07 -3.33 10.12
N ALA A 274 17.91 -3.40 9.46
CA ALA A 274 16.76 -4.16 9.92
C ALA A 274 17.05 -5.67 10.04
N LEU A 275 17.78 -6.27 9.10
CA LEU A 275 18.24 -7.65 9.23
C LEU A 275 19.22 -7.81 10.39
N GLU A 276 20.21 -6.92 10.47
CA GLU A 276 21.32 -7.04 11.42
C GLU A 276 20.89 -6.75 12.87
N CYS A 277 19.75 -6.06 13.10
CA CYS A 277 19.18 -5.88 14.44
C CYS A 277 18.37 -7.08 14.93
N CYS A 278 18.05 -8.05 14.08
CA CYS A 278 17.43 -9.31 14.50
C CYS A 278 18.43 -10.20 15.23
N HIS A 279 17.96 -10.99 16.19
CA HIS A 279 18.86 -11.94 16.87
C HIS A 279 19.26 -13.10 15.95
N LYS A 280 20.36 -13.75 16.32
CA LYS A 280 20.83 -14.97 15.67
C LYS A 280 19.88 -16.14 15.95
N GLY A 281 19.82 -17.09 15.04
CA GLY A 281 19.10 -18.36 15.20
C GLY A 281 17.72 -18.35 14.57
N TRP A 282 16.87 -17.32 14.82
CA TRP A 282 15.49 -17.28 14.30
C TRP A 282 14.95 -15.88 13.96
N GLY A 283 15.74 -14.82 14.12
CA GLY A 283 15.30 -13.47 13.82
C GLY A 283 14.98 -13.29 12.35
N GLU A 284 13.85 -12.67 12.04
CA GLU A 284 13.36 -12.45 10.69
C GLU A 284 13.17 -10.97 10.39
N SER A 285 13.73 -10.51 9.27
CA SER A 285 13.54 -9.15 8.76
C SER A 285 12.62 -9.16 7.54
N VAL A 286 11.55 -8.37 7.59
CA VAL A 286 10.56 -8.25 6.53
C VAL A 286 10.76 -6.94 5.78
N ILE A 287 11.04 -7.02 4.49
CA ILE A 287 11.14 -5.88 3.58
C ILE A 287 9.76 -5.58 3.02
N ILE A 288 9.27 -4.35 3.22
CA ILE A 288 8.00 -3.85 2.72
C ILE A 288 8.23 -2.63 1.83
N GLY A 289 9.18 -1.77 2.20
CA GLY A 289 9.51 -0.56 1.46
C GLY A 289 10.05 -0.87 0.06
N VAL A 290 9.71 -0.02 -0.92
CA VAL A 290 10.13 -0.17 -2.31
C VAL A 290 11.38 0.66 -2.54
N ALA A 291 12.50 0.01 -2.83
CA ALA A 291 13.75 0.66 -3.22
C ALA A 291 13.73 1.06 -4.70
N GLY A 292 14.54 2.07 -5.04
CA GLY A 292 14.67 2.54 -6.42
C GLY A 292 15.20 1.46 -7.36
N ALA A 293 14.83 1.54 -8.64
CA ALA A 293 15.30 0.61 -9.67
C ALA A 293 16.84 0.53 -9.71
N GLY A 294 17.36 -0.68 -9.80
CA GLY A 294 18.80 -0.95 -9.84
C GLY A 294 19.51 -0.90 -8.47
N GLN A 295 18.80 -0.61 -7.38
CA GLN A 295 19.35 -0.74 -6.04
C GLN A 295 19.31 -2.19 -5.58
N GLU A 296 20.38 -2.62 -4.92
CA GLU A 296 20.53 -3.98 -4.41
C GLU A 296 20.74 -3.96 -2.89
N ILE A 297 20.22 -4.96 -2.20
CA ILE A 297 20.50 -5.18 -0.78
C ILE A 297 21.74 -6.07 -0.64
N ALA A 298 22.61 -5.75 0.31
CA ALA A 298 23.81 -6.53 0.59
C ALA A 298 24.02 -6.67 2.10
N THR A 299 24.42 -7.86 2.51
CA THR A 299 24.85 -8.15 3.89
C THR A 299 25.98 -9.16 3.88
N ARG A 300 26.70 -9.27 5.00
CA ARG A 300 27.71 -10.34 5.15
C ARG A 300 27.01 -11.71 5.17
N PRO A 301 27.44 -12.68 4.36
CA PRO A 301 26.80 -14.01 4.31
C PRO A 301 26.62 -14.67 5.68
N PHE A 302 27.53 -14.39 6.61
CA PHE A 302 27.49 -14.94 7.97
C PHE A 302 26.24 -14.47 8.78
N GLN A 303 25.64 -13.36 8.40
CA GLN A 303 24.37 -12.93 9.01
C GLN A 303 23.25 -13.94 8.75
N LEU A 304 23.23 -14.50 7.51
CA LEU A 304 22.24 -15.52 7.14
C LEU A 304 22.66 -16.92 7.62
N VAL A 305 23.96 -17.25 7.56
CA VAL A 305 24.50 -18.53 8.08
C VAL A 305 24.15 -18.74 9.56
N THR A 306 24.08 -17.65 10.34
CA THR A 306 23.70 -17.70 11.76
C THR A 306 22.19 -17.73 12.01
N GLY A 307 21.37 -17.96 10.98
CA GLY A 307 19.95 -18.28 11.09
C GLY A 307 19.00 -17.11 10.90
N ARG A 308 19.49 -15.89 10.64
CA ARG A 308 18.61 -14.76 10.28
C ARG A 308 17.95 -15.00 8.95
N VAL A 309 16.73 -14.51 8.79
CA VAL A 309 15.93 -14.62 7.57
C VAL A 309 15.64 -13.24 7.01
N TRP A 310 15.87 -13.05 5.69
CA TRP A 310 15.30 -11.94 4.94
C TRP A 310 14.08 -12.41 4.18
N ARG A 311 12.98 -11.68 4.32
CA ARG A 311 11.71 -11.99 3.64
C ARG A 311 11.10 -10.72 3.08
N GLY A 312 10.42 -10.81 1.94
CA GLY A 312 9.60 -9.73 1.38
C GLY A 312 8.12 -9.90 1.72
N SER A 313 7.40 -8.77 1.77
CA SER A 313 5.96 -8.76 1.94
C SER A 313 5.31 -7.79 0.93
N ALA A 314 4.53 -8.33 0.01
CA ALA A 314 3.69 -7.56 -0.90
C ALA A 314 2.25 -7.55 -0.39
N PHE A 315 1.62 -6.35 -0.29
CA PHE A 315 0.26 -6.18 0.23
C PHE A 315 0.03 -6.90 1.59
N GLY A 316 1.08 -7.01 2.41
CA GLY A 316 1.00 -7.70 3.69
C GLY A 316 0.70 -9.20 3.61
N GLY A 317 0.78 -9.84 2.45
CA GLY A 317 0.35 -11.22 2.26
C GLY A 317 -1.17 -11.40 2.35
N VAL A 318 -1.95 -10.32 2.30
CA VAL A 318 -3.42 -10.33 2.44
C VAL A 318 -4.07 -10.79 1.14
N ARG A 319 -5.11 -11.60 1.27
CA ARG A 319 -5.96 -12.02 0.15
C ARG A 319 -7.00 -10.93 -0.10
N GLY A 320 -6.75 -10.08 -1.13
CA GLY A 320 -7.46 -8.83 -1.32
C GLY A 320 -8.97 -8.95 -1.32
N ARG A 321 -9.55 -9.74 -2.22
CA ARG A 321 -11.01 -9.87 -2.34
C ARG A 321 -11.65 -10.61 -1.17
N SER A 322 -10.97 -11.62 -0.64
CA SER A 322 -11.55 -12.50 0.39
C SER A 322 -11.31 -12.02 1.82
N GLU A 323 -10.24 -11.27 2.11
CA GLU A 323 -9.91 -10.83 3.48
C GLU A 323 -10.19 -9.34 3.74
N LEU A 324 -10.17 -8.48 2.71
CA LEU A 324 -10.35 -7.04 2.90
C LEU A 324 -11.67 -6.65 3.60
N PRO A 325 -12.80 -7.34 3.35
CA PRO A 325 -14.02 -7.07 4.12
C PRO A 325 -13.84 -7.15 5.64
N SER A 326 -13.02 -8.08 6.14
CA SER A 326 -12.72 -8.19 7.57
C SER A 326 -11.87 -7.02 8.09
N TYR A 327 -10.98 -6.47 7.27
CA TYR A 327 -10.24 -5.25 7.61
C TYR A 327 -11.18 -4.03 7.69
N VAL A 328 -12.19 -3.98 6.82
CA VAL A 328 -13.23 -2.93 6.89
C VAL A 328 -14.03 -3.05 8.19
N GLU A 329 -14.43 -4.25 8.59
CA GLU A 329 -15.10 -4.48 9.87
C GLU A 329 -14.23 -4.06 11.06
N MET A 330 -12.94 -4.40 11.05
CA MET A 330 -12.00 -3.94 12.08
C MET A 330 -11.85 -2.41 12.09
N ALA A 331 -11.92 -1.75 10.95
CA ALA A 331 -11.92 -0.29 10.89
C ALA A 331 -13.23 0.30 11.46
N GLN A 332 -14.38 -0.28 11.16
CA GLN A 332 -15.67 0.15 11.68
C GLN A 332 -15.80 -0.05 13.20
N THR A 333 -15.19 -1.09 13.76
CA THR A 333 -15.14 -1.35 15.21
C THR A 333 -14.07 -0.54 15.96
N GLY A 334 -13.23 0.22 15.22
CA GLY A 334 -12.16 1.02 15.81
C GLY A 334 -10.88 0.25 16.13
N GLU A 335 -10.82 -1.06 15.81
CA GLU A 335 -9.59 -1.86 15.95
C GLU A 335 -8.48 -1.38 15.00
N ILE A 336 -8.88 -0.80 13.86
CA ILE A 336 -8.00 -0.07 12.94
C ILE A 336 -8.48 1.39 12.93
N PRO A 337 -7.82 2.29 13.68
CA PRO A 337 -8.26 3.67 13.82
C PRO A 337 -7.86 4.49 12.59
N LEU A 338 -8.58 4.36 11.47
CA LEU A 338 -8.27 5.01 10.19
C LEU A 338 -8.19 6.54 10.29
N ASP A 339 -9.00 7.16 11.16
CA ASP A 339 -8.95 8.61 11.39
C ASP A 339 -7.56 9.10 11.84
N THR A 340 -6.81 8.25 12.53
CA THR A 340 -5.46 8.57 12.99
C THR A 340 -4.47 8.74 11.83
N PHE A 341 -4.75 8.11 10.69
CA PHE A 341 -3.90 8.20 9.49
C PHE A 341 -4.24 9.40 8.61
N ILE A 342 -5.50 9.84 8.61
CA ILE A 342 -5.97 10.91 7.73
C ILE A 342 -5.60 12.27 8.33
N THR A 343 -4.46 12.81 7.89
CA THR A 343 -4.00 14.12 8.37
C THR A 343 -4.53 15.27 7.52
N HIS A 344 -4.90 15.01 6.28
CA HIS A 344 -5.41 16.00 5.34
C HIS A 344 -6.50 15.39 4.45
N THR A 345 -7.45 16.24 4.08
CA THR A 345 -8.53 15.95 3.13
C THR A 345 -8.63 17.08 2.13
N MET A 346 -8.67 16.78 0.83
CA MET A 346 -8.61 17.76 -0.25
C MET A 346 -9.51 17.34 -1.42
N GLY A 347 -9.88 18.32 -2.27
CA GLY A 347 -10.46 18.03 -3.58
C GLY A 347 -9.40 17.64 -4.61
N LEU A 348 -9.84 17.15 -5.77
CA LEU A 348 -8.97 16.73 -6.86
C LEU A 348 -8.02 17.87 -7.32
N GLU A 349 -8.49 19.11 -7.26
CA GLU A 349 -7.74 20.31 -7.64
C GLU A 349 -6.45 20.50 -6.85
N ASP A 350 -6.43 20.04 -5.61
CA ASP A 350 -5.30 20.19 -4.67
C ASP A 350 -4.35 18.99 -4.70
N ILE A 351 -4.50 18.03 -5.64
CA ILE A 351 -3.75 16.78 -5.62
C ILE A 351 -2.22 16.99 -5.62
N ASN A 352 -1.71 17.97 -6.36
CA ASN A 352 -0.28 18.27 -6.37
C ASN A 352 0.21 18.76 -4.99
N LYS A 353 -0.60 19.56 -4.29
CA LYS A 353 -0.33 19.98 -2.91
C LYS A 353 -0.31 18.79 -1.95
N ALA A 354 -1.14 17.77 -2.18
CA ALA A 354 -1.12 16.55 -1.39
C ALA A 354 0.23 15.80 -1.52
N PHE A 355 0.81 15.76 -2.72
CA PHE A 355 2.16 15.24 -2.95
C PHE A 355 3.23 16.07 -2.25
N ASP A 356 3.14 17.41 -2.31
CA ASP A 356 4.08 18.30 -1.62
C ASP A 356 4.08 18.06 -0.11
N LEU A 357 2.91 17.99 0.54
CA LEU A 357 2.77 17.71 1.97
C LEU A 357 3.35 16.33 2.35
N MET A 358 3.20 15.34 1.48
CA MET A 358 3.79 14.02 1.68
C MET A 358 5.32 14.07 1.61
N HIS A 359 5.90 14.75 0.61
CA HIS A 359 7.35 14.92 0.46
C HIS A 359 7.97 15.72 1.62
N GLU A 360 7.25 16.72 2.13
CA GLU A 360 7.66 17.50 3.30
C GLU A 360 7.53 16.73 4.64
N GLY A 361 6.97 15.52 4.61
CA GLY A 361 6.72 14.71 5.80
C GLY A 361 5.64 15.27 6.74
N LYS A 362 4.80 16.19 6.23
CA LYS A 362 3.69 16.84 6.95
C LYS A 362 2.40 16.04 6.89
N SER A 363 2.30 15.08 5.97
CA SER A 363 1.16 14.18 5.84
C SER A 363 1.54 12.75 6.16
N ILE A 364 0.69 12.06 6.94
CA ILE A 364 0.72 10.58 7.06
C ILE A 364 -0.05 10.00 5.88
N ARG A 365 -1.32 10.43 5.71
CA ARG A 365 -2.16 10.19 4.56
C ARG A 365 -2.97 11.44 4.22
N THR A 366 -3.01 11.77 2.94
CA THR A 366 -3.97 12.72 2.39
C THR A 366 -5.01 11.95 1.60
N VAL A 367 -6.28 12.24 1.81
CA VAL A 367 -7.40 11.66 1.07
C VAL A 367 -7.96 12.71 0.12
N ILE A 368 -8.05 12.36 -1.16
CA ILE A 368 -8.69 13.17 -2.20
C ILE A 368 -10.15 12.75 -2.31
N HIS A 369 -11.06 13.71 -2.28
CA HIS A 369 -12.50 13.52 -2.48
C HIS A 369 -12.91 13.96 -3.90
N PHE A 370 -13.93 13.28 -4.45
CA PHE A 370 -14.49 13.52 -5.77
C PHE A 370 -15.95 13.97 -5.69
#